data_a1d7c7ac17b55f6c2dfa3d5989c871ed
#
_entry.id   a1d7c7ac17b55f6c2dfa3d5989c871ed
#
_cell.length_a   1.000
_cell.length_b   1.000
_cell.length_c   1.000
_cell.angle_alpha   90.00
_cell.angle_beta   90.00
_cell.angle_gamma   90.00
#
_symmetry.space_group_name_H-M   'P 1'
#
loop_
_entity.id
_entity.type
_entity.pdbx_description
1 polymer ?
#
loop_
_entity_poly.entity_id
_entity_poly.type
_entity_poly.pdbx_seq_one_letter_code
_entity_poly.pdbx_strand_id
1 'polypeptide(L)'
;MTYENISPSEAKSRMDTNPEAVIVDVRRPDEFVTGHIPGAINVPLADIQDGNIPLCLADKNAVYLIYCRSGVRSVTAAVALEKMGYTHLANFGGILDWPYEIEH
;
A
#
# COMPACT_ATOMS: atom_id res chain seq x y z
N MET A 1 -11.63 -4.30 -13.22
CA MET A 1 -10.52 -3.93 -12.29
C MET A 1 -10.57 -4.80 -11.06
N THR A 2 -9.42 -5.24 -10.61
CA THR A 2 -9.32 -6.10 -9.43
C THR A 2 -8.93 -5.33 -8.17
N TYR A 3 -8.48 -4.08 -8.27
CA TYR A 3 -8.20 -3.30 -7.08
C TYR A 3 -9.43 -2.51 -6.65
N GLU A 4 -9.52 -2.28 -5.34
CA GLU A 4 -10.58 -1.49 -4.73
C GLU A 4 -10.04 -0.14 -4.27
N ASN A 5 -10.94 0.85 -4.19
CA ASN A 5 -10.67 2.11 -3.49
C ASN A 5 -11.49 2.09 -2.21
N ILE A 6 -10.82 2.16 -1.08
CA ILE A 6 -11.47 2.12 0.24
C ILE A 6 -11.08 3.34 1.07
N SER A 7 -11.87 3.62 2.11
CA SER A 7 -11.59 4.74 3.01
C SER A 7 -10.49 4.39 4.00
N PRO A 8 -9.86 5.40 4.65
CA PRO A 8 -8.92 5.13 5.74
C PRO A 8 -9.54 4.30 6.87
N SER A 9 -10.80 4.54 7.23
CA SER A 9 -11.47 3.77 8.28
C SER A 9 -11.69 2.32 7.88
N GLU A 10 -12.04 2.05 6.63
CA GLU A 10 -12.17 0.67 6.12
C GLU A 10 -10.80 -0.02 6.11
N ALA A 11 -9.75 0.69 5.71
CA ALA A 11 -8.39 0.15 5.73
C ALA A 11 -7.97 -0.21 7.15
N LYS A 12 -8.24 0.68 8.12
CA LYS A 12 -7.92 0.42 9.53
C LYS A 12 -8.65 -0.81 10.05
N SER A 13 -9.93 -0.95 9.71
CA SER A 13 -10.72 -2.13 10.09
C SER A 13 -10.11 -3.41 9.53
N ARG A 14 -9.71 -3.41 8.27
CA ARG A 14 -9.08 -4.58 7.63
C ARG A 14 -7.73 -4.92 8.26
N MET A 15 -6.93 -3.91 8.61
CA MET A 15 -5.67 -4.11 9.32
C MET A 15 -5.89 -4.77 10.67
N ASP A 16 -6.90 -4.32 11.41
CA ASP A 16 -7.18 -4.81 12.76
C ASP A 16 -7.77 -6.23 12.76
N THR A 17 -8.50 -6.59 11.71
CA THR A 17 -9.17 -7.90 11.62
C THR A 17 -8.41 -8.93 10.80
N ASN A 18 -7.45 -8.50 10.00
CA ASN A 18 -6.64 -9.39 9.16
C ASN A 18 -5.16 -9.10 9.36
N PRO A 19 -4.51 -9.73 10.35
CA PRO A 19 -3.08 -9.48 10.62
C PRO A 19 -2.15 -9.94 9.49
N GLU A 20 -2.64 -10.71 8.53
CA GLU A 20 -1.84 -11.16 7.39
C GLU A 20 -1.84 -10.15 6.25
N ALA A 21 -2.70 -9.14 6.28
CA ALA A 21 -2.72 -8.10 5.27
C ALA A 21 -1.40 -7.32 5.30
N VAL A 22 -0.84 -7.07 4.13
CA VAL A 22 0.43 -6.34 3.98
C VAL A 22 0.12 -4.90 3.65
N ILE A 23 0.66 -3.97 4.46
CA ILE A 23 0.48 -2.54 4.26
C ILE A 23 1.67 -2.03 3.44
N VAL A 24 1.41 -1.44 2.29
CA VAL A 24 2.45 -1.02 1.35
C VAL A 24 2.45 0.48 1.18
N ASP A 25 3.57 1.12 1.54
CA ASP A 25 3.82 2.53 1.32
C ASP A 25 4.63 2.67 0.04
N VAL A 26 4.03 3.29 -0.99
CA VAL A 26 4.67 3.42 -2.30
C VAL A 26 5.33 4.78 -2.52
N ARG A 27 5.53 5.52 -1.42
CA ARG A 27 6.29 6.79 -1.46
C ARG A 27 7.79 6.51 -1.55
N ARG A 28 8.58 7.57 -1.75
CA ARG A 28 10.03 7.44 -1.74
C ARG A 28 10.54 7.10 -0.33
N PRO A 29 11.72 6.47 -0.23
CA PRO A 29 12.30 6.15 1.09
C PRO A 29 12.51 7.37 1.98
N ASP A 30 12.85 8.53 1.41
CA ASP A 30 13.04 9.76 2.18
C ASP A 30 11.72 10.27 2.79
N GLU A 31 10.60 10.00 2.14
CA GLU A 31 9.26 10.29 2.71
C GLU A 31 8.91 9.30 3.81
N PHE A 32 9.18 8.02 3.58
CA PHE A 32 8.82 6.94 4.51
C PHE A 32 9.46 7.16 5.88
N VAL A 33 10.73 7.54 5.92
CA VAL A 33 11.44 7.72 7.20
C VAL A 33 10.95 8.91 8.01
N THR A 34 10.23 9.86 7.40
CA THR A 34 9.67 11.01 8.13
C THR A 34 8.41 10.65 8.90
N GLY A 35 7.83 9.51 8.62
CA GLY A 35 6.63 9.01 9.28
C GLY A 35 5.86 8.12 8.32
N HIS A 36 5.35 7.00 8.83
CA HIS A 36 4.60 6.03 8.04
C HIS A 36 3.56 5.34 8.90
N ILE A 37 2.60 4.69 8.27
CA ILE A 37 1.56 3.95 8.98
C ILE A 37 2.22 2.74 9.67
N PRO A 38 1.90 2.48 10.95
CA PRO A 38 2.50 1.35 11.67
C PRO A 38 2.34 0.03 10.92
N GLY A 39 3.44 -0.71 10.80
CA GLY A 39 3.48 -1.98 10.08
C GLY A 39 3.67 -1.87 8.58
N ALA A 40 3.70 -0.66 8.02
CA ALA A 40 3.87 -0.48 6.59
C ALA A 40 5.28 -0.87 6.13
N ILE A 41 5.33 -1.43 4.93
CA ILE A 41 6.58 -1.77 4.23
C ILE A 41 6.74 -0.76 3.11
N ASN A 42 7.93 -0.18 2.98
CA ASN A 42 8.20 0.78 1.90
C ASN A 42 8.61 0.05 0.63
N VAL A 43 7.77 0.16 -0.39
CA VAL A 43 8.10 -0.33 -1.74
C VAL A 43 7.80 0.81 -2.71
N PRO A 44 8.81 1.63 -3.04
CA PRO A 44 8.59 2.81 -3.88
C PRO A 44 7.94 2.46 -5.22
N LEU A 45 7.07 3.36 -5.70
CA LEU A 45 6.37 3.16 -6.98
C LEU A 45 7.33 2.83 -8.12
N ALA A 46 8.49 3.48 -8.16
CA ALA A 46 9.48 3.24 -9.22
C ALA A 46 9.93 1.77 -9.25
N ASP A 47 10.12 1.15 -8.09
CA ASP A 47 10.50 -0.26 -8.02
C ASP A 47 9.40 -1.16 -8.57
N ILE A 48 8.14 -0.85 -8.27
CA ILE A 48 7.01 -1.61 -8.78
C ILE A 48 6.92 -1.47 -10.31
N GLN A 49 7.07 -0.25 -10.81
CA GLN A 49 7.03 0.02 -12.25
C GLN A 49 8.17 -0.66 -13.00
N ASP A 50 9.34 -0.76 -12.37
CA ASP A 50 10.51 -1.41 -12.96
C ASP A 50 10.48 -2.94 -12.81
N GLY A 51 9.49 -3.49 -12.12
CA GLY A 51 9.38 -4.93 -11.89
C GLY A 51 10.30 -5.45 -10.79
N ASN A 52 10.91 -4.56 -10.01
CA ASN A 52 11.78 -4.93 -8.88
C ASN A 52 10.94 -5.22 -7.65
N ILE A 53 10.28 -6.36 -7.65
CA ILE A 53 9.33 -6.73 -6.59
C ILE A 53 10.08 -7.44 -5.46
N PRO A 54 10.02 -6.91 -4.21
CA PRO A 54 10.67 -7.57 -3.08
C PRO A 54 9.94 -8.86 -2.68
N LEU A 55 10.65 -9.72 -1.94
CA LEU A 55 10.08 -11.00 -1.50
C LEU A 55 8.84 -10.82 -0.63
N CYS A 56 8.73 -9.73 0.13
CA CYS A 56 7.55 -9.48 0.95
C CYS A 56 6.27 -9.26 0.13
N LEU A 57 6.39 -9.01 -1.17
CA LEU A 57 5.27 -8.89 -2.10
C LEU A 57 5.23 -10.04 -3.12
N ALA A 58 5.93 -11.14 -2.86
CA ALA A 58 6.01 -12.26 -3.82
C ALA A 58 4.68 -13.02 -3.98
N ASP A 59 3.87 -13.07 -2.93
CA ASP A 59 2.58 -13.79 -2.97
C ASP A 59 1.53 -12.92 -3.65
N LYS A 60 1.16 -13.28 -4.87
CA LYS A 60 0.18 -12.54 -5.65
C LYS A 60 -1.26 -12.71 -5.17
N ASN A 61 -1.51 -13.65 -4.26
CA ASN A 61 -2.83 -13.91 -3.70
C ASN A 61 -2.99 -13.34 -2.29
N ALA A 62 -1.95 -12.76 -1.71
CA ALA A 62 -2.04 -12.08 -0.42
C ALA A 62 -2.84 -10.78 -0.56
N VAL A 63 -3.31 -10.26 0.57
CA VAL A 63 -4.03 -8.98 0.63
C VAL A 63 -3.03 -7.84 0.82
N TYR A 64 -3.06 -6.87 -0.07
CA TYR A 64 -2.19 -5.69 -0.01
C TYR A 64 -3.03 -4.43 0.12
N LEU A 65 -2.75 -3.64 1.16
CA LEU A 65 -3.38 -2.35 1.41
C LEU A 65 -2.35 -1.28 1.08
N ILE A 66 -2.63 -0.46 0.07
CA ILE A 66 -1.65 0.41 -0.57
C ILE A 66 -1.98 1.87 -0.33
N TYR A 67 -0.97 2.67 0.03
CA TYR A 67 -1.16 4.11 0.18
C TYR A 67 0.09 4.87 -0.28
N CYS A 68 -0.08 6.19 -0.46
CA CYS A 68 1.03 7.09 -0.72
C CYS A 68 0.84 8.38 0.10
N ARG A 69 1.22 9.53 -0.41
CA ARG A 69 1.03 10.79 0.29
C ARG A 69 -0.41 11.30 0.14
N SER A 70 -0.94 11.33 -1.09
CA SER A 70 -2.25 11.91 -1.41
C SER A 70 -3.18 10.98 -2.17
N GLY A 71 -2.74 9.77 -2.54
CA GLY A 71 -3.56 8.78 -3.24
C GLY A 71 -3.28 8.63 -4.73
N VAL A 72 -2.42 9.45 -5.32
CA VAL A 72 -2.14 9.39 -6.77
C VAL A 72 -1.19 8.24 -7.11
N ARG A 73 -0.04 8.18 -6.44
CA ARG A 73 0.97 7.12 -6.69
C ARG A 73 0.43 5.74 -6.31
N SER A 74 -0.39 5.66 -5.27
CA SER A 74 -0.96 4.38 -4.83
C SER A 74 -1.94 3.79 -5.84
N VAL A 75 -2.70 4.62 -6.54
CA VAL A 75 -3.55 4.15 -7.63
C VAL A 75 -2.69 3.61 -8.77
N THR A 76 -1.65 4.33 -9.15
CA THR A 76 -0.72 3.90 -10.20
C THR A 76 -0.05 2.58 -9.82
N ALA A 77 0.36 2.43 -8.55
CA ALA A 77 0.94 1.18 -8.04
C ALA A 77 -0.05 0.02 -8.10
N ALA A 78 -1.30 0.26 -7.69
CA ALA A 78 -2.34 -0.76 -7.72
C ALA A 78 -2.59 -1.24 -9.15
N VAL A 79 -2.67 -0.32 -10.12
CA VAL A 79 -2.85 -0.67 -11.52
C VAL A 79 -1.67 -1.52 -12.04
N ALA A 80 -0.45 -1.13 -11.68
CA ALA A 80 0.74 -1.88 -12.08
C ALA A 80 0.75 -3.30 -11.51
N LEU A 81 0.44 -3.44 -10.22
CA LEU A 81 0.38 -4.75 -9.57
C LEU A 81 -0.74 -5.61 -10.14
N GLU A 82 -1.89 -5.00 -10.44
CA GLU A 82 -3.00 -5.71 -11.07
C GLU A 82 -2.56 -6.34 -12.39
N LYS A 83 -1.81 -5.59 -13.20
CA LYS A 83 -1.28 -6.08 -14.48
C LYS A 83 -0.28 -7.20 -14.29
N MET A 84 0.36 -7.29 -13.14
CA MET A 84 1.30 -8.37 -12.81
C MET A 84 0.62 -9.62 -12.26
N GLY A 85 -0.72 -9.59 -12.12
CA GLY A 85 -1.49 -10.73 -11.64
C GLY A 85 -1.84 -10.74 -10.16
N TYR A 86 -1.64 -9.63 -9.46
CA TYR A 86 -2.06 -9.51 -8.06
C TYR A 86 -3.58 -9.42 -7.98
N THR A 87 -4.18 -10.18 -7.05
CA THR A 87 -5.63 -10.40 -7.03
C THR A 87 -6.38 -9.70 -5.90
N HIS A 88 -5.69 -9.29 -4.84
CA HIS A 88 -6.34 -8.67 -3.67
C HIS A 88 -5.64 -7.36 -3.31
N LEU A 89 -6.00 -6.30 -4.03
CA LEU A 89 -5.38 -4.99 -3.88
C LEU A 89 -6.43 -3.97 -3.43
N ALA A 90 -6.09 -3.14 -2.45
CA ALA A 90 -6.93 -2.02 -2.04
C ALA A 90 -6.08 -0.77 -1.88
N ASN A 91 -6.49 0.32 -2.53
CA ASN A 91 -5.91 1.63 -2.36
C ASN A 91 -6.73 2.39 -1.31
N PHE A 92 -6.09 2.92 -0.28
CA PHE A 92 -6.82 3.70 0.71
C PHE A 92 -6.35 5.16 0.78
N GLY A 93 -5.73 5.64 -0.27
CA GLY A 93 -5.45 7.07 -0.43
C GLY A 93 -4.10 7.47 0.07
N GLY A 94 -4.06 8.50 0.89
CA GLY A 94 -2.81 9.10 1.31
C GLY A 94 -2.69 9.27 2.81
N ILE A 95 -1.44 9.32 3.27
CA ILE A 95 -1.12 9.54 4.67
C ILE A 95 -1.65 10.90 5.17
N LEU A 96 -1.85 11.85 4.25
CA LEU A 96 -2.43 13.16 4.60
C LEU A 96 -3.84 13.04 5.19
N ASP A 97 -4.59 12.02 4.77
CA ASP A 97 -5.95 11.79 5.23
C ASP A 97 -6.06 10.70 6.30
N TRP A 98 -4.91 10.19 6.77
CA TRP A 98 -4.87 9.11 7.75
C TRP A 98 -5.05 9.69 9.16
N PRO A 99 -6.17 9.40 9.86
CA PRO A 99 -6.47 10.01 11.16
C PRO A 99 -5.97 9.19 12.36
N TYR A 100 -5.21 8.12 12.10
CA TYR A 100 -4.75 7.21 13.14
C TYR A 100 -3.26 7.38 13.39
N GLU A 101 -2.66 6.45 14.13
CA GLU A 101 -1.24 6.50 14.50
C GLU A 101 -0.29 6.52 13.31
N ILE A 102 0.80 7.25 13.50
CA ILE A 102 1.94 7.28 12.58
C ILE A 102 3.17 6.91 13.42
N GLU A 103 4.03 6.06 12.89
CA GLU A 103 5.33 5.79 13.53
C GLU A 103 6.47 6.38 12.70
N HIS A 104 7.58 6.62 13.36
CA HIS A 104 8.74 7.29 12.77
C HIS A 104 9.99 6.45 12.83
#